data_70cc1bec90cb5a58a0b4d8871518cae7
#
_entry.id   70cc1bec90cb5a58a0b4d8871518cae7
#
_cell.length_a   1.000
_cell.length_b   1.000
_cell.length_c   1.000
_cell.angle_alpha   90.00
_cell.angle_beta   90.00
_cell.angle_gamma   90.00
#
_symmetry.space_group_name_H-M   'P 1'
#
loop_
_entity.id
_entity.type
_entity.pdbx_description
1 polymer ?
#
loop_
_entity_poly.entity_id
_entity_poly.type
_entity_poly.pdbx_seq_one_letter_code
_entity_poly.pdbx_strand_id
1 'polypeptide(L)'
;MGKKTWRRMIDSGLCGAVLYLSFQATANMQASRARLFKEYKEVQREKVADPDIQLVCDDSNIFKWTALIKGPSETPFEGGVFQLAFAVPEQYPLQPPQVRFLTKIFHPNVHFKTGEICLDILKNAWSPAWTLQSVCRAIIALMAHPEPDSPLNCDSGNLLRSGDLRGYYSMARMYTKLAAMPKKG
;
A
#
# COMPACT_ATOMS: atom_id res chain seq x y z
N MET A 1 16.19 29.81 -38.18
CA MET A 1 15.18 28.72 -38.33
C MET A 1 14.44 28.56 -37.01
N GLY A 2 13.47 29.41 -36.65
CA GLY A 2 12.80 29.28 -35.35
C GLY A 2 11.37 29.81 -35.27
N LYS A 3 10.99 30.76 -36.09
CA LYS A 3 9.67 31.43 -35.95
C LYS A 3 8.53 30.76 -36.74
N LYS A 4 8.81 29.99 -37.80
CA LYS A 4 7.78 29.29 -38.59
C LYS A 4 7.30 27.98 -37.94
N THR A 5 8.11 27.34 -37.11
CA THR A 5 7.76 26.10 -36.40
C THR A 5 6.80 26.35 -35.25
N TRP A 6 6.96 27.43 -34.52
CA TRP A 6 6.06 27.83 -33.43
C TRP A 6 4.63 28.21 -33.89
N ARG A 7 4.50 28.94 -35.01
CA ARG A 7 3.17 29.26 -35.56
C ARG A 7 2.40 28.04 -36.04
N ARG A 8 3.05 27.04 -36.63
CA ARG A 8 2.41 25.79 -37.04
C ARG A 8 1.92 24.93 -35.83
N MET A 9 2.58 24.99 -34.69
CA MET A 9 2.13 24.28 -33.47
C MET A 9 0.90 24.97 -32.83
N ILE A 10 0.76 26.26 -32.96
CA ILE A 10 -0.42 27.00 -32.44
C ILE A 10 -1.65 26.76 -33.32
N ASP A 11 -1.47 26.69 -34.66
CA ASP A 11 -2.58 26.46 -35.61
C ASP A 11 -3.06 24.98 -35.64
N SER A 12 -2.29 24.04 -35.09
CA SER A 12 -2.64 22.59 -35.07
C SER A 12 -3.47 22.14 -33.87
N GLY A 13 -3.87 23.03 -32.96
CA GLY A 13 -4.60 22.65 -31.73
C GLY A 13 -3.77 21.86 -30.70
N LEU A 14 -2.57 21.37 -31.08
CA LEU A 14 -1.67 20.57 -30.24
C LEU A 14 -1.12 21.36 -29.05
N CYS A 15 -0.90 22.68 -29.23
CA CYS A 15 -0.38 23.52 -28.15
C CYS A 15 -1.42 23.72 -27.03
N GLY A 16 -2.70 23.87 -27.39
CA GLY A 16 -3.79 23.96 -26.42
C GLY A 16 -4.00 22.67 -25.65
N ALA A 17 -3.90 21.50 -26.29
CA ALA A 17 -4.02 20.20 -25.65
C ALA A 17 -2.87 19.92 -24.68
N VAL A 18 -1.63 20.24 -25.05
CA VAL A 18 -0.45 20.06 -24.18
C VAL A 18 -0.52 20.99 -22.96
N LEU A 19 -0.92 22.24 -23.13
CA LEU A 19 -1.12 23.19 -22.03
C LEU A 19 -2.27 22.75 -21.11
N TYR A 20 -3.37 22.27 -21.67
CA TYR A 20 -4.51 21.76 -20.90
C TYR A 20 -4.13 20.52 -20.08
N LEU A 21 -3.41 19.56 -20.69
CA LEU A 21 -2.94 18.36 -19.99
C LEU A 21 -1.93 18.69 -18.88
N SER A 22 -1.02 19.63 -19.11
CA SER A 22 -0.07 20.08 -18.09
C SER A 22 -0.75 20.81 -16.94
N PHE A 23 -1.77 21.64 -17.22
CA PHE A 23 -2.56 22.29 -16.19
C PHE A 23 -3.38 21.29 -15.37
N GLN A 24 -3.96 20.29 -16.02
CA GLN A 24 -4.72 19.25 -15.35
C GLN A 24 -3.84 18.36 -14.47
N ALA A 25 -2.63 18.02 -14.94
CA ALA A 25 -1.66 17.26 -14.16
C ALA A 25 -1.21 18.03 -12.90
N THR A 26 -0.95 19.33 -13.02
CA THR A 26 -0.58 20.17 -11.85
C THR A 26 -1.74 20.32 -10.86
N ALA A 27 -2.97 20.49 -11.34
CA ALA A 27 -4.17 20.57 -10.49
C ALA A 27 -4.42 19.25 -9.74
N ASN A 28 -4.28 18.10 -10.42
CA ASN A 28 -4.43 16.78 -9.80
C ASN A 28 -3.38 16.53 -8.73
N MET A 29 -2.12 16.86 -9.01
CA MET A 29 -1.02 16.72 -8.03
C MET A 29 -1.25 17.61 -6.80
N GLN A 30 -1.78 18.84 -6.99
CA GLN A 30 -2.09 19.73 -5.88
C GLN A 30 -3.26 19.21 -5.03
N ALA A 31 -4.30 18.66 -5.65
CA ALA A 31 -5.43 18.03 -4.97
C ALA A 31 -4.98 16.79 -4.18
N SER A 32 -4.12 15.95 -4.77
CA SER A 32 -3.55 14.79 -4.12
C SER A 32 -2.72 15.16 -2.89
N ARG A 33 -1.86 16.17 -3.00
CA ARG A 33 -1.10 16.71 -1.86
C ARG A 33 -2.00 17.21 -0.74
N ALA A 34 -3.05 17.96 -1.06
CA ALA A 34 -4.00 18.46 -0.08
C ALA A 34 -4.73 17.32 0.65
N ARG A 35 -5.12 16.27 -0.09
CA ARG A 35 -5.72 15.05 0.49
C ARG A 35 -4.74 14.34 1.43
N LEU A 36 -3.51 14.08 1.00
CA LEU A 36 -2.48 13.43 1.82
C LEU A 36 -2.12 14.25 3.06
N PHE A 37 -2.09 15.57 2.94
CA PHE A 37 -1.85 16.44 4.08
C PHE A 37 -2.99 16.40 5.12
N LYS A 38 -4.24 16.25 4.65
CA LYS A 38 -5.39 16.01 5.54
C LYS A 38 -5.24 14.68 6.26
N GLU A 39 -4.94 13.60 5.55
CA GLU A 39 -4.71 12.27 6.15
C GLU A 39 -3.54 12.28 7.14
N TYR A 40 -2.44 12.99 6.81
CA TYR A 40 -1.32 13.18 7.74
C TYR A 40 -1.76 13.81 9.06
N LYS A 41 -2.57 14.87 9.01
CA LYS A 41 -3.11 15.51 10.22
C LYS A 41 -4.02 14.59 11.01
N GLU A 42 -4.85 13.80 10.34
CA GLU A 42 -5.75 12.82 10.97
C GLU A 42 -4.93 11.74 11.69
N VAL A 43 -3.92 11.16 11.03
CA VAL A 43 -3.01 10.18 11.63
C VAL A 43 -2.29 10.74 12.87
N GLN A 44 -1.83 12.01 12.83
CA GLN A 44 -1.20 12.62 13.99
C GLN A 44 -2.16 12.80 15.19
N ARG A 45 -3.46 13.01 14.91
CA ARG A 45 -4.50 13.09 15.97
C ARG A 45 -4.89 11.71 16.49
N GLU A 46 -4.92 10.69 15.61
CA GLU A 46 -5.35 9.33 15.93
C GLU A 46 -4.22 8.42 16.46
N LYS A 47 -2.99 8.89 16.58
CA LYS A 47 -1.87 8.11 17.14
C LYS A 47 -2.18 7.44 18.49
N VAL A 48 -3.13 7.97 19.22
CA VAL A 48 -3.63 7.40 20.47
C VAL A 48 -4.77 6.41 20.27
N ALA A 49 -5.45 6.46 19.11
CA ALA A 49 -6.70 5.71 18.88
C ALA A 49 -6.49 4.35 18.19
N ASP A 50 -5.37 4.13 17.48
CA ASP A 50 -5.07 2.86 16.83
C ASP A 50 -3.66 2.37 17.21
N PRO A 51 -3.55 1.60 18.31
CA PRO A 51 -2.25 1.15 18.82
C PRO A 51 -1.59 0.09 17.92
N ASP A 52 -2.29 -0.40 16.91
CA ASP A 52 -1.82 -1.48 16.03
C ASP A 52 -1.24 -0.96 14.72
N ILE A 53 -1.42 0.34 14.43
CA ILE A 53 -0.95 0.98 13.20
C ILE A 53 -0.13 2.22 13.53
N GLN A 54 1.11 2.24 13.08
CA GLN A 54 1.93 3.44 13.07
C GLN A 54 2.24 3.81 11.62
N LEU A 55 1.62 4.89 11.11
CA LEU A 55 1.80 5.39 9.76
C LEU A 55 2.67 6.65 9.79
N VAL A 56 3.73 6.67 9.00
CA VAL A 56 4.73 7.74 8.96
C VAL A 56 4.92 8.20 7.52
N CYS A 57 4.81 9.51 7.30
CA CYS A 57 5.14 10.14 6.03
C CYS A 57 6.65 10.33 5.91
N ASP A 58 7.19 10.19 4.71
CA ASP A 58 8.57 10.59 4.40
C ASP A 58 8.68 12.12 4.41
N ASP A 59 9.63 12.66 5.18
CA ASP A 59 9.79 14.11 5.37
C ASP A 59 10.12 14.86 4.07
N SER A 60 10.74 14.17 3.12
CA SER A 60 11.13 14.73 1.82
C SER A 60 10.07 14.55 0.73
N ASN A 61 9.12 13.61 0.91
CA ASN A 61 8.17 13.24 -0.14
C ASN A 61 6.83 12.75 0.40
N ILE A 62 5.82 13.63 0.38
CA ILE A 62 4.45 13.32 0.83
C ILE A 62 3.79 12.14 0.08
N PHE A 63 4.31 11.72 -1.05
CA PHE A 63 3.82 10.56 -1.81
C PHE A 63 4.47 9.24 -1.36
N LYS A 64 5.41 9.28 -0.41
CA LYS A 64 6.03 8.09 0.18
C LYS A 64 5.70 7.98 1.67
N TRP A 65 5.18 6.82 2.05
CA TRP A 65 4.83 6.54 3.44
C TRP A 65 5.33 5.17 3.85
N THR A 66 5.56 5.02 5.13
CA THR A 66 5.88 3.75 5.76
C THR A 66 4.86 3.48 6.86
N ALA A 67 4.37 2.27 6.95
CA ALA A 67 3.54 1.84 8.06
C ALA A 67 4.20 0.70 8.83
N LEU A 68 4.06 0.72 10.16
CA LEU A 68 4.29 -0.43 11.02
C LEU A 68 2.92 -0.92 11.48
N ILE A 69 2.62 -2.18 11.19
CA ILE A 69 1.38 -2.83 11.62
C ILE A 69 1.71 -4.00 12.53
N LYS A 70 0.92 -4.20 13.58
CA LYS A 70 1.05 -5.38 14.44
C LYS A 70 0.34 -6.57 13.82
N GLY A 71 0.94 -7.73 13.97
CA GLY A 71 0.30 -8.99 13.60
C GLY A 71 -0.94 -9.23 14.48
N PRO A 72 -2.10 -9.57 13.85
CA PRO A 72 -3.34 -9.76 14.58
C PRO A 72 -3.24 -10.92 15.59
N SER A 73 -3.92 -10.76 16.73
CA SER A 73 -4.01 -11.80 17.77
C SER A 73 -4.66 -13.07 17.23
N GLU A 74 -4.36 -14.19 17.87
CA GLU A 74 -4.87 -15.53 17.50
C GLU A 74 -4.48 -16.00 16.09
N THR A 75 -3.49 -15.32 15.46
CA THR A 75 -2.93 -15.69 14.16
C THR A 75 -1.45 -16.10 14.30
N PRO A 76 -0.86 -16.76 13.29
CA PRO A 76 0.57 -17.06 13.31
C PRO A 76 1.45 -15.80 13.25
N PHE A 77 0.87 -14.62 13.05
CA PHE A 77 1.54 -13.32 12.96
C PHE A 77 1.56 -12.57 14.29
N GLU A 78 0.87 -13.05 15.30
CA GLU A 78 0.78 -12.45 16.64
C GLU A 78 2.15 -12.17 17.24
N GLY A 79 2.29 -10.96 17.82
CA GLY A 79 3.54 -10.46 18.40
C GLY A 79 4.56 -9.94 17.39
N GLY A 80 4.34 -10.13 16.10
CA GLY A 80 5.16 -9.55 15.04
C GLY A 80 4.79 -8.11 14.73
N VAL A 81 5.79 -7.32 14.29
CA VAL A 81 5.61 -5.98 13.73
C VAL A 81 6.06 -6.01 12.29
N PHE A 82 5.16 -5.68 11.38
CA PHE A 82 5.39 -5.74 9.94
C PHE A 82 5.46 -4.36 9.34
N GLN A 83 6.51 -4.12 8.58
CA GLN A 83 6.72 -2.86 7.88
C GLN A 83 6.14 -2.93 6.48
N LEU A 84 5.36 -1.91 6.11
CA LEU A 84 4.81 -1.69 4.79
C LEU A 84 5.42 -0.45 4.15
N ALA A 85 5.62 -0.46 2.85
CA ALA A 85 5.93 0.72 2.06
C ALA A 85 4.74 1.09 1.19
N PHE A 86 4.40 2.39 1.18
CA PHE A 86 3.38 2.99 0.32
C PHE A 86 4.04 3.90 -0.68
N ALA A 87 3.75 3.70 -1.96
CA ALA A 87 4.02 4.64 -3.04
C ALA A 87 2.68 5.17 -3.54
N VAL A 88 2.38 6.42 -3.23
CA VAL A 88 1.11 7.06 -3.56
C VAL A 88 1.22 7.75 -4.92
N PRO A 89 0.33 7.47 -5.90
CA PRO A 89 0.37 8.11 -7.20
C PRO A 89 -0.11 9.58 -7.13
N GLU A 90 0.31 10.39 -8.09
CA GLU A 90 -0.11 11.79 -8.20
C GLU A 90 -1.63 11.95 -8.43
N GLN A 91 -2.28 10.89 -8.90
CA GLN A 91 -3.73 10.83 -9.12
C GLN A 91 -4.53 10.39 -7.88
N TYR A 92 -3.85 10.18 -6.74
CA TYR A 92 -4.53 9.86 -5.48
C TYR A 92 -5.52 10.98 -5.09
N PRO A 93 -6.74 10.69 -4.61
CA PRO A 93 -7.30 9.38 -4.28
C PRO A 93 -8.07 8.72 -5.44
N LEU A 94 -8.00 9.21 -6.68
CA LEU A 94 -8.66 8.57 -7.83
C LEU A 94 -8.02 7.23 -8.19
N GLN A 95 -6.72 7.07 -7.93
CA GLN A 95 -5.99 5.83 -8.07
C GLN A 95 -5.51 5.34 -6.69
N PRO A 96 -5.48 4.02 -6.49
CA PRO A 96 -4.99 3.43 -5.25
C PRO A 96 -3.49 3.65 -5.04
N PRO A 97 -3.01 3.64 -3.78
CA PRO A 97 -1.59 3.56 -3.50
C PRO A 97 -1.06 2.17 -3.88
N GLN A 98 0.20 2.10 -4.28
CA GLN A 98 0.93 0.84 -4.35
C GLN A 98 1.47 0.51 -2.95
N VAL A 99 1.15 -0.68 -2.45
CA VAL A 99 1.54 -1.11 -1.11
C VAL A 99 2.26 -2.45 -1.18
N ARG A 100 3.34 -2.57 -0.41
CA ARG A 100 4.07 -3.84 -0.30
C ARG A 100 4.62 -4.04 1.10
N PHE A 101 4.74 -5.29 1.52
CA PHE A 101 5.49 -5.64 2.71
C PHE A 101 7.00 -5.44 2.47
N LEU A 102 7.66 -4.80 3.42
CA LEU A 102 9.13 -4.78 3.53
C LEU A 102 9.60 -5.90 4.44
N THR A 103 8.84 -6.22 5.48
CA THR A 103 9.08 -7.37 6.34
C THR A 103 8.64 -8.64 5.62
N LYS A 104 9.50 -9.66 5.59
CA LYS A 104 9.13 -10.96 5.01
C LYS A 104 7.99 -11.59 5.79
N ILE A 105 6.98 -12.07 5.07
CA ILE A 105 5.81 -12.74 5.61
C ILE A 105 5.48 -13.98 4.77
N PHE A 106 5.09 -15.07 5.41
CA PHE A 106 4.59 -16.27 4.74
C PHE A 106 3.07 -16.24 4.75
N HIS A 107 2.49 -15.73 3.66
CA HIS A 107 1.05 -15.52 3.53
C HIS A 107 0.60 -15.78 2.08
N PRO A 108 -0.54 -16.42 1.81
CA PRO A 108 -0.95 -16.75 0.43
C PRO A 108 -1.09 -15.51 -0.45
N ASN A 109 -1.63 -14.41 0.07
CA ASN A 109 -1.91 -13.22 -0.70
C ASN A 109 -0.74 -12.21 -0.74
N VAL A 110 0.45 -12.62 -0.29
CA VAL A 110 1.65 -11.79 -0.35
C VAL A 110 2.76 -12.51 -1.10
N HIS A 111 3.29 -11.86 -2.12
CA HIS A 111 4.41 -12.41 -2.89
C HIS A 111 5.66 -12.46 -2.04
N PHE A 112 6.21 -13.65 -1.84
CA PHE A 112 7.24 -13.90 -0.82
C PHE A 112 8.54 -13.10 -1.03
N LYS A 113 8.94 -12.85 -2.29
CA LYS A 113 10.18 -12.12 -2.61
C LYS A 113 9.99 -10.61 -2.68
N THR A 114 8.89 -10.14 -3.29
CA THR A 114 8.67 -8.71 -3.57
C THR A 114 7.85 -8.01 -2.50
N GLY A 115 7.10 -8.76 -1.68
CA GLY A 115 6.16 -8.21 -0.70
C GLY A 115 4.86 -7.66 -1.31
N GLU A 116 4.65 -7.83 -2.62
CA GLU A 116 3.43 -7.40 -3.31
C GLU A 116 2.19 -8.06 -2.69
N ILE A 117 1.10 -7.30 -2.57
CA ILE A 117 -0.14 -7.73 -1.90
C ILE A 117 -1.24 -7.92 -2.94
N CYS A 118 -1.89 -9.07 -2.94
CA CYS A 118 -3.13 -9.29 -3.65
C CYS A 118 -4.30 -8.91 -2.74
N LEU A 119 -4.86 -7.74 -2.95
CA LEU A 119 -5.99 -7.21 -2.18
C LEU A 119 -6.85 -6.35 -3.11
N ASP A 120 -8.14 -6.65 -3.20
CA ASP A 120 -9.04 -6.05 -4.18
C ASP A 120 -9.21 -4.54 -4.02
N ILE A 121 -9.18 -4.03 -2.77
CA ILE A 121 -9.23 -2.59 -2.53
C ILE A 121 -8.01 -1.82 -3.07
N LEU A 122 -6.89 -2.51 -3.34
CA LEU A 122 -5.72 -1.92 -4.00
C LEU A 122 -5.78 -2.03 -5.53
N LYS A 123 -6.87 -2.59 -6.07
CA LYS A 123 -7.10 -2.83 -7.51
C LYS A 123 -8.51 -2.35 -7.91
N ASN A 124 -9.37 -3.31 -8.20
CA ASN A 124 -10.70 -3.07 -8.79
C ASN A 124 -11.75 -2.56 -7.80
N ALA A 125 -11.60 -2.83 -6.52
CA ALA A 125 -12.52 -2.38 -5.46
C ALA A 125 -12.04 -1.08 -4.76
N TRP A 126 -11.08 -0.37 -5.36
CA TRP A 126 -10.63 0.91 -4.85
C TRP A 126 -11.75 1.96 -4.93
N SER A 127 -11.86 2.76 -3.89
CA SER A 127 -12.71 3.96 -3.86
C SER A 127 -11.94 5.12 -3.23
N PRO A 128 -12.15 6.38 -3.70
CA PRO A 128 -11.55 7.56 -3.09
C PRO A 128 -11.91 7.79 -1.62
N ALA A 129 -12.90 7.06 -1.09
CA ALA A 129 -13.24 7.08 0.33
C ALA A 129 -12.20 6.37 1.21
N TRP A 130 -11.41 5.45 0.65
CA TRP A 130 -10.34 4.78 1.37
C TRP A 130 -9.21 5.76 1.72
N THR A 131 -8.65 5.61 2.92
CA THR A 131 -7.47 6.34 3.40
C THR A 131 -6.29 5.38 3.54
N LEU A 132 -5.06 5.91 3.64
CA LEU A 132 -3.87 5.07 3.87
C LEU A 132 -4.00 4.25 5.17
N GLN A 133 -4.63 4.82 6.21
CA GLN A 133 -4.88 4.11 7.46
C GLN A 133 -5.92 2.99 7.29
N SER A 134 -7.00 3.22 6.57
CA SER A 134 -8.00 2.18 6.30
C SER A 134 -7.44 1.05 5.45
N VAL A 135 -6.50 1.34 4.55
CA VAL A 135 -5.73 0.32 3.82
C VAL A 135 -4.90 -0.53 4.77
N CYS A 136 -4.22 0.06 5.77
CA CYS A 136 -3.50 -0.71 6.79
C CYS A 136 -4.44 -1.66 7.55
N ARG A 137 -5.63 -1.17 7.95
CA ARG A 137 -6.65 -2.02 8.63
C ARG A 137 -7.11 -3.18 7.75
N ALA A 138 -7.33 -2.94 6.46
CA ALA A 138 -7.69 -3.99 5.52
C ALA A 138 -6.57 -5.03 5.33
N ILE A 139 -5.30 -4.61 5.35
CA ILE A 139 -4.16 -5.52 5.29
C ILE A 139 -4.07 -6.37 6.58
N ILE A 140 -4.32 -5.79 7.76
CA ILE A 140 -4.39 -6.54 9.02
C ILE A 140 -5.53 -7.57 8.97
N ALA A 141 -6.69 -7.20 8.43
CA ALA A 141 -7.81 -8.12 8.23
C ALA A 141 -7.46 -9.26 7.25
N LEU A 142 -6.75 -8.96 6.14
CA LEU A 142 -6.25 -9.97 5.21
C LEU A 142 -5.28 -10.93 5.88
N MET A 143 -4.40 -10.45 6.77
CA MET A 143 -3.49 -11.31 7.54
C MET A 143 -4.26 -12.31 8.40
N ALA A 144 -5.39 -11.90 9.00
CA ALA A 144 -6.24 -12.77 9.81
C ALA A 144 -7.10 -13.72 8.97
N HIS A 145 -7.50 -13.30 7.77
CA HIS A 145 -8.41 -14.02 6.89
C HIS A 145 -7.79 -14.20 5.50
N PRO A 146 -6.87 -15.15 5.34
CA PRO A 146 -6.20 -15.38 4.06
C PRO A 146 -7.17 -15.93 3.00
N GLU A 147 -6.96 -15.51 1.74
CA GLU A 147 -7.71 -15.96 0.57
C GLU A 147 -6.84 -16.92 -0.27
N PRO A 148 -6.95 -18.24 -0.07
CA PRO A 148 -6.02 -19.20 -0.68
C PRO A 148 -6.29 -19.47 -2.17
N ASP A 149 -7.42 -19.04 -2.74
CA ASP A 149 -7.83 -19.40 -4.11
C ASP A 149 -7.03 -18.66 -5.19
N SER A 150 -6.50 -17.47 -4.87
CA SER A 150 -5.66 -16.68 -5.79
C SER A 150 -4.31 -16.33 -5.16
N PRO A 151 -3.45 -17.31 -4.89
CA PRO A 151 -2.25 -17.08 -4.12
C PRO A 151 -1.13 -16.43 -4.95
N LEU A 152 -0.45 -15.43 -4.38
CA LEU A 152 0.84 -14.93 -4.83
C LEU A 152 2.00 -15.78 -4.26
N ASN A 153 1.76 -16.49 -3.18
CA ASN A 153 2.65 -17.48 -2.59
C ASN A 153 1.99 -18.86 -2.67
N CYS A 154 2.38 -19.63 -3.70
CA CYS A 154 1.78 -20.93 -3.98
C CYS A 154 1.98 -21.95 -2.85
N ASP A 155 3.14 -21.93 -2.17
CA ASP A 155 3.43 -22.86 -1.06
C ASP A 155 2.46 -22.63 0.10
N SER A 156 2.26 -21.38 0.47
CA SER A 156 1.31 -20.98 1.51
C SER A 156 -0.14 -21.30 1.11
N GLY A 157 -0.52 -20.98 -0.13
CA GLY A 157 -1.85 -21.28 -0.66
C GLY A 157 -2.14 -22.78 -0.73
N ASN A 158 -1.16 -23.60 -1.12
CA ASN A 158 -1.29 -25.05 -1.18
C ASN A 158 -1.53 -25.68 0.18
N LEU A 159 -0.78 -25.25 1.22
CA LEU A 159 -0.98 -25.72 2.59
C LEU A 159 -2.42 -25.46 3.07
N LEU A 160 -2.93 -24.26 2.84
CA LEU A 160 -4.30 -23.91 3.23
C LEU A 160 -5.36 -24.69 2.43
N ARG A 161 -5.21 -24.81 1.11
CA ARG A 161 -6.16 -25.54 0.25
C ARG A 161 -6.17 -27.05 0.53
N SER A 162 -5.04 -27.63 0.90
CA SER A 162 -4.97 -29.04 1.29
C SER A 162 -5.49 -29.31 2.72
N GLY A 163 -5.85 -28.27 3.47
CA GLY A 163 -6.28 -28.39 4.87
C GLY A 163 -5.14 -28.60 5.85
N ASP A 164 -3.87 -28.48 5.43
CA ASP A 164 -2.72 -28.57 6.33
C ASP A 164 -2.50 -27.25 7.09
N LEU A 165 -3.45 -26.96 7.98
CA LEU A 165 -3.38 -25.77 8.83
C LEU A 165 -2.15 -25.79 9.74
N ARG A 166 -1.72 -26.97 10.22
CA ARG A 166 -0.55 -27.08 11.09
C ARG A 166 0.73 -26.68 10.36
N GLY A 167 0.89 -27.14 9.13
CA GLY A 167 2.00 -26.76 8.26
C GLY A 167 2.01 -25.27 7.99
N TYR A 168 0.87 -24.71 7.60
CA TYR A 168 0.73 -23.27 7.35
C TYR A 168 1.09 -22.44 8.58
N TYR A 169 0.47 -22.73 9.74
CA TYR A 169 0.73 -22.00 10.98
C TYR A 169 2.20 -22.11 11.43
N SER A 170 2.80 -23.29 11.30
CA SER A 170 4.20 -23.51 11.64
C SER A 170 5.14 -22.64 10.81
N MET A 171 4.95 -22.65 9.48
CA MET A 171 5.76 -21.86 8.54
C MET A 171 5.56 -20.36 8.75
N ALA A 172 4.31 -19.90 8.81
CA ALA A 172 4.00 -18.49 9.01
C ALA A 172 4.55 -17.97 10.34
N ARG A 173 4.42 -18.74 11.42
CA ARG A 173 4.97 -18.38 12.74
C ARG A 173 6.50 -18.39 12.75
N MET A 174 7.12 -19.32 12.05
CA MET A 174 8.58 -19.35 11.90
C MET A 174 9.08 -18.05 11.23
N TYR A 175 8.49 -17.67 10.11
CA TYR A 175 8.88 -16.43 9.41
C TYR A 175 8.57 -15.17 10.22
N THR A 176 7.47 -15.13 10.97
CA THR A 176 7.16 -14.06 11.91
C THR A 176 8.27 -13.90 12.95
N LYS A 177 8.71 -15.01 13.56
CA LYS A 177 9.80 -14.99 14.54
C LYS A 177 11.14 -14.54 13.94
N LEU A 178 11.42 -14.93 12.71
CA LEU A 178 12.69 -14.60 12.04
C LEU A 178 12.75 -13.15 11.54
N ALA A 179 11.63 -12.60 11.06
CA ALA A 179 11.63 -11.34 10.31
C ALA A 179 10.86 -10.19 10.99
N ALA A 180 9.87 -10.49 11.83
CA ALA A 180 8.92 -9.50 12.34
C ALA A 180 9.00 -9.28 13.85
N MET A 181 9.72 -10.12 14.60
CA MET A 181 9.85 -9.89 16.05
C MET A 181 10.71 -8.67 16.33
N PRO A 182 10.30 -7.81 17.28
CA PRO A 182 11.13 -6.70 17.75
C PRO A 182 12.49 -7.25 18.22
N LYS A 183 13.57 -6.68 17.69
CA LYS A 183 14.90 -7.04 18.19
C LYS A 183 14.98 -6.62 19.65
N LYS A 184 15.25 -7.58 20.53
CA LYS A 184 15.63 -7.25 21.91
C LYS A 184 16.92 -6.43 21.84
N GLY A 185 16.81 -5.13 22.19
CA GLY A 185 17.97 -4.26 22.39
C GLY A 185 18.82 -4.74 23.56
#